data_d2562c08870c46fc02af506a1b698be0
#
_entry.id   d2562c08870c46fc02af506a1b698be0
#
_cell.length_a   1.000
_cell.length_b   1.000
_cell.length_c   1.000
_cell.angle_alpha   90.00
_cell.angle_beta   90.00
_cell.angle_gamma   90.00
#
_symmetry.space_group_name_H-M   'P 1'
#
loop_
_entity.id
_entity.type
_entity.pdbx_description
1 polymer ?
#
loop_
_entity_poly.entity_id
_entity_poly.type
_entity_poly.pdbx_seq_one_letter_code
_entity_poly.pdbx_strand_id
1 'polypeptide(L)'
;MKSIKRSLRLVSILILAFIAGMIMLVLKIQREAGFYISHSNHAELGLVYDRNDNVLFDADATPDKYGDDYFIDVGNLIGDAKGQMTNTLVAKNIEKLNNYSFSMGLVSKGGKSSIHTSLDHYANRTVYDSFGSSKGCAVAYDYKTGEILVCTSLPSLDVTKGYSGIADFETGTLISKVMYGTVPGSTQKVSTLLSAFQIMGKDKLFSKSYTCEGEYMNKGGNKIDCHNSYGHGTQNIEQAFQNSCNPFFAQLVEDDDMPLESIIKCYEKMGYAVNDDEERYFDINGIQCERASTTLTDSYDFNTQWGCIGQGKTLVSPMQLMLWQSGIANQTGKMTMPYLIKYTTNVDGEIGDWAETSFSEEVFTPESAVEVRNIMLEN
;
A
#
# COMPACT_ATOMS: atom_id res chain seq x y z
N MET A 1 -34.33 -48.51 32.54
CA MET A 1 -34.54 -47.09 32.21
C MET A 1 -33.30 -46.23 32.26
N LYS A 2 -32.38 -46.29 33.26
CA LYS A 2 -31.15 -45.46 33.30
C LYS A 2 -30.19 -45.75 32.13
N SER A 3 -30.03 -47.02 31.73
CA SER A 3 -29.18 -47.42 30.59
C SER A 3 -29.67 -46.83 29.26
N ILE A 4 -30.96 -46.91 28.95
CA ILE A 4 -31.57 -46.39 27.73
C ILE A 4 -31.40 -44.88 27.64
N LYS A 5 -31.59 -44.14 28.74
CA LYS A 5 -31.36 -42.67 28.75
C LYS A 5 -29.90 -42.30 28.49
N ARG A 6 -28.95 -43.12 28.97
CA ARG A 6 -27.50 -42.91 28.75
C ARG A 6 -27.14 -43.17 27.28
N SER A 7 -27.67 -44.25 26.71
CA SER A 7 -27.46 -44.55 25.27
C SER A 7 -28.08 -43.47 24.37
N LEU A 8 -29.26 -42.96 24.70
CA LEU A 8 -29.93 -41.90 23.96
C LEU A 8 -29.12 -40.61 23.98
N ARG A 9 -28.56 -40.22 25.14
CA ARG A 9 -27.69 -39.06 25.26
C ARG A 9 -26.41 -39.21 24.43
N LEU A 10 -25.79 -40.39 24.43
CA LEU A 10 -24.62 -40.69 23.62
C LEU A 10 -24.91 -40.56 22.13
N VAL A 11 -26.01 -41.12 21.66
CA VAL A 11 -26.45 -41.00 20.26
C VAL A 11 -26.73 -39.56 19.89
N SER A 12 -27.39 -38.78 20.74
CA SER A 12 -27.62 -37.35 20.50
C SER A 12 -26.34 -36.56 20.39
N ILE A 13 -25.33 -36.83 21.26
CA ILE A 13 -24.01 -36.20 21.18
C ILE A 13 -23.29 -36.53 19.85
N LEU A 14 -23.35 -37.82 19.45
CA LEU A 14 -22.74 -38.25 18.18
C LEU A 14 -23.41 -37.59 16.97
N ILE A 15 -24.74 -37.46 16.97
CA ILE A 15 -25.47 -36.76 15.89
C ILE A 15 -25.09 -35.28 15.85
N LEU A 16 -25.02 -34.61 17.00
CA LEU A 16 -24.61 -33.22 17.07
C LEU A 16 -23.16 -33.01 16.58
N ALA A 17 -22.25 -33.91 16.99
CA ALA A 17 -20.85 -33.87 16.51
C ALA A 17 -20.75 -34.11 15.01
N PHE A 18 -21.56 -35.04 14.47
CA PHE A 18 -21.63 -35.29 13.04
C PHE A 18 -22.17 -34.06 12.26
N ILE A 19 -23.25 -33.43 12.73
CA ILE A 19 -23.81 -32.21 12.13
C ILE A 19 -22.77 -31.08 12.18
N ALA A 20 -22.08 -30.87 13.30
CA ALA A 20 -21.03 -29.87 13.42
C ALA A 20 -19.87 -30.16 12.45
N GLY A 21 -19.45 -31.42 12.31
CA GLY A 21 -18.43 -31.84 11.36
C GLY A 21 -18.87 -31.60 9.89
N MET A 22 -20.12 -31.89 9.57
CA MET A 22 -20.68 -31.60 8.24
C MET A 22 -20.72 -30.10 7.94
N ILE A 23 -21.12 -29.28 8.91
CA ILE A 23 -21.12 -27.81 8.76
C ILE A 23 -19.68 -27.31 8.53
N MET A 24 -18.70 -27.77 9.33
CA MET A 24 -17.29 -27.42 9.13
C MET A 24 -16.78 -27.85 7.74
N LEU A 25 -17.16 -29.04 7.27
CA LEU A 25 -16.77 -29.53 5.96
C LEU A 25 -17.37 -28.66 4.85
N VAL A 26 -18.65 -28.32 4.95
CA VAL A 26 -19.31 -27.42 3.99
C VAL A 26 -18.65 -26.05 3.96
N LEU A 27 -18.40 -25.45 5.11
CA LEU A 27 -17.71 -24.17 5.21
C LEU A 27 -16.27 -24.23 4.63
N LYS A 28 -15.57 -25.34 4.87
CA LYS A 28 -14.24 -25.57 4.30
C LYS A 28 -14.32 -25.68 2.77
N ILE A 29 -15.26 -26.46 2.23
CA ILE A 29 -15.47 -26.61 0.79
C ILE A 29 -15.83 -25.24 0.18
N GLN A 30 -16.76 -24.47 0.76
CA GLN A 30 -17.11 -23.14 0.26
C GLN A 30 -15.90 -22.20 0.20
N ARG A 31 -15.01 -22.25 1.20
CA ARG A 31 -13.83 -21.41 1.28
C ARG A 31 -12.72 -21.81 0.31
N GLU A 32 -12.55 -23.11 0.06
CA GLU A 32 -11.45 -23.65 -0.74
C GLU A 32 -11.84 -23.98 -2.18
N ALA A 33 -13.14 -24.24 -2.45
CA ALA A 33 -13.61 -24.62 -3.78
C ALA A 33 -13.29 -23.55 -4.84
N GLY A 34 -13.46 -22.27 -4.49
CA GLY A 34 -13.12 -21.16 -5.37
C GLY A 34 -11.68 -21.23 -5.85
N PHE A 35 -10.75 -21.48 -4.94
CA PHE A 35 -9.33 -21.64 -5.26
C PHE A 35 -9.06 -22.81 -6.21
N TYR A 36 -9.58 -23.99 -5.90
CA TYR A 36 -9.32 -25.18 -6.72
C TYR A 36 -10.00 -25.09 -8.10
N ILE A 37 -11.17 -24.48 -8.17
CA ILE A 37 -11.91 -24.34 -9.43
C ILE A 37 -11.23 -23.31 -10.33
N SER A 38 -10.83 -22.16 -9.79
CA SER A 38 -10.17 -21.11 -10.57
C SER A 38 -8.78 -21.51 -11.09
N HIS A 39 -8.13 -22.47 -10.43
CA HIS A 39 -6.87 -23.07 -10.93
C HIS A 39 -7.09 -24.31 -11.79
N SER A 40 -8.34 -24.72 -12.03
CA SER A 40 -8.64 -25.80 -12.97
C SER A 40 -8.68 -25.26 -14.40
N ASN A 41 -8.16 -26.04 -15.36
CA ASN A 41 -8.21 -25.70 -16.79
C ASN A 41 -9.65 -25.60 -17.37
N HIS A 42 -10.67 -25.65 -16.54
CA HIS A 42 -12.08 -25.66 -16.90
C HIS A 42 -12.87 -24.47 -16.34
N ALA A 43 -12.23 -23.62 -15.53
CA ALA A 43 -12.91 -22.45 -14.98
C ALA A 43 -12.80 -21.28 -15.95
N GLU A 44 -13.93 -20.80 -16.42
CA GLU A 44 -14.00 -19.51 -17.07
C GLU A 44 -14.03 -18.43 -15.99
N LEU A 45 -13.08 -17.49 -16.09
CA LEU A 45 -13.00 -16.36 -15.18
C LEU A 45 -13.82 -15.19 -15.75
N GLY A 46 -14.38 -14.41 -14.86
CA GLY A 46 -14.98 -13.12 -15.19
C GLY A 46 -13.95 -12.06 -15.55
N LEU A 47 -14.41 -10.84 -15.74
CA LEU A 47 -13.61 -9.71 -16.19
C LEU A 47 -13.29 -8.75 -15.03
N VAL A 48 -12.18 -8.04 -15.14
CA VAL A 48 -11.92 -6.85 -14.30
C VAL A 48 -12.04 -5.62 -15.17
N TYR A 49 -12.79 -4.64 -14.68
CA TYR A 49 -13.04 -3.37 -15.35
C TYR A 49 -12.42 -2.21 -14.57
N ASP A 50 -12.06 -1.16 -15.31
CA ASP A 50 -11.77 0.15 -14.73
C ASP A 50 -13.08 0.88 -14.36
N ARG A 51 -12.96 2.12 -13.87
CA ARG A 51 -14.10 2.97 -13.48
C ARG A 51 -14.99 3.39 -14.66
N ASN A 52 -14.52 3.25 -15.90
CA ASN A 52 -15.18 3.65 -17.15
C ASN A 52 -15.56 2.44 -18.01
N ASP A 53 -15.62 1.24 -17.40
CA ASP A 53 -15.93 -0.05 -18.06
C ASP A 53 -14.91 -0.51 -19.12
N ASN A 54 -13.69 0.03 -19.11
CA ASN A 54 -12.59 -0.53 -19.89
C ASN A 54 -12.07 -1.81 -19.22
N VAL A 55 -11.74 -2.83 -20.02
CA VAL A 55 -11.26 -4.12 -19.51
C VAL A 55 -9.82 -3.98 -19.02
N LEU A 56 -9.57 -4.37 -17.77
CA LEU A 56 -8.23 -4.45 -17.16
C LEU A 56 -7.72 -5.89 -17.03
N PHE A 57 -8.61 -6.87 -17.11
CA PHE A 57 -8.26 -8.28 -17.09
C PHE A 57 -9.32 -9.08 -17.84
N ASP A 58 -8.82 -10.00 -18.68
CA ASP A 58 -9.59 -11.01 -19.38
C ASP A 58 -8.68 -12.25 -19.49
N ALA A 59 -9.13 -13.39 -18.96
CA ALA A 59 -8.37 -14.63 -18.99
C ALA A 59 -8.12 -15.16 -20.42
N ASP A 60 -8.99 -14.77 -21.37
CA ASP A 60 -8.92 -15.11 -22.79
C ASP A 60 -8.36 -13.95 -23.65
N ALA A 61 -7.66 -13.01 -23.01
CA ALA A 61 -7.06 -11.88 -23.71
C ALA A 61 -5.95 -12.35 -24.65
N THR A 62 -5.99 -11.79 -25.86
CA THR A 62 -4.96 -11.96 -26.87
C THR A 62 -4.61 -10.61 -27.49
N PRO A 63 -3.39 -10.44 -28.06
CA PRO A 63 -3.04 -9.22 -28.78
C PRO A 63 -4.00 -8.90 -29.93
N ASP A 64 -4.54 -9.91 -30.61
CA ASP A 64 -5.54 -9.73 -31.67
C ASP A 64 -6.86 -9.12 -31.19
N LYS A 65 -7.23 -9.38 -29.91
CA LYS A 65 -8.47 -8.88 -29.32
C LYS A 65 -8.38 -7.47 -28.76
N TYR A 66 -7.24 -7.13 -28.13
CA TYR A 66 -7.09 -5.87 -27.41
C TYR A 66 -5.99 -4.96 -27.97
N GLY A 67 -5.10 -5.47 -28.81
CA GLY A 67 -3.90 -4.79 -29.28
C GLY A 67 -2.67 -5.12 -28.45
N ASP A 68 -1.52 -4.84 -29.03
CA ASP A 68 -0.23 -5.04 -28.34
C ASP A 68 -0.09 -4.10 -27.14
N ASP A 69 0.44 -4.64 -26.06
CA ASP A 69 0.74 -3.91 -24.82
C ASP A 69 -0.47 -3.24 -24.15
N TYR A 70 -1.70 -3.68 -24.47
CA TYR A 70 -2.92 -3.09 -23.90
C TYR A 70 -2.94 -3.13 -22.37
N PHE A 71 -2.48 -4.24 -21.75
CA PHE A 71 -2.50 -4.44 -20.30
C PHE A 71 -1.16 -4.10 -19.60
N ILE A 72 -0.18 -3.57 -20.33
CA ILE A 72 1.18 -3.40 -19.79
C ILE A 72 1.25 -2.42 -18.62
N ASP A 73 0.42 -1.40 -18.61
CA ASP A 73 0.39 -0.36 -17.57
C ASP A 73 -0.21 -0.84 -16.25
N VAL A 74 -0.95 -1.93 -16.26
CA VAL A 74 -1.64 -2.50 -15.09
C VAL A 74 -1.23 -3.95 -14.79
N GLY A 75 -0.45 -4.61 -15.66
CA GLY A 75 -0.18 -6.04 -15.59
C GLY A 75 0.34 -6.52 -14.24
N ASN A 76 1.29 -5.80 -13.65
CA ASN A 76 1.89 -6.16 -12.36
C ASN A 76 1.04 -5.78 -11.12
N LEU A 77 -0.06 -5.05 -11.30
CA LEU A 77 -1.04 -4.75 -10.25
C LEU A 77 -2.26 -5.66 -10.35
N ILE A 78 -2.80 -5.78 -11.55
CA ILE A 78 -4.02 -6.57 -11.81
C ILE A 78 -3.70 -8.06 -11.81
N GLY A 79 -2.62 -8.48 -12.48
CA GLY A 79 -2.17 -9.85 -12.47
C GLY A 79 -2.66 -10.68 -13.65
N ASP A 80 -2.50 -11.99 -13.54
CA ASP A 80 -2.72 -12.97 -14.61
C ASP A 80 -3.65 -14.10 -14.19
N ALA A 81 -4.22 -14.78 -15.18
CA ALA A 81 -5.15 -15.90 -14.99
C ALA A 81 -4.48 -17.15 -14.38
N LYS A 82 -3.16 -17.27 -14.47
CA LYS A 82 -2.41 -18.46 -14.03
C LYS A 82 -1.85 -18.33 -12.61
N GLY A 83 -1.99 -17.15 -12.00
CA GLY A 83 -1.51 -16.88 -10.65
C GLY A 83 0.02 -16.88 -10.52
N GLN A 84 0.75 -16.56 -11.58
CA GLN A 84 2.21 -16.45 -11.55
C GLN A 84 2.65 -15.25 -10.71
N MET A 85 1.85 -14.18 -10.73
CA MET A 85 2.02 -13.02 -9.85
C MET A 85 1.08 -13.14 -8.66
N THR A 86 1.61 -13.39 -7.47
CA THR A 86 0.82 -13.80 -6.29
C THR A 86 0.25 -12.64 -5.47
N ASN A 87 0.84 -11.43 -5.59
CA ASN A 87 0.39 -10.24 -4.85
C ASN A 87 -0.31 -9.24 -5.79
N THR A 88 -1.33 -9.71 -6.48
CA THR A 88 -2.10 -8.94 -7.48
C THR A 88 -3.60 -9.05 -7.22
N LEU A 89 -4.37 -8.14 -7.81
CA LEU A 89 -5.81 -8.08 -7.60
C LEU A 89 -6.50 -9.40 -7.95
N VAL A 90 -6.20 -9.95 -9.12
CA VAL A 90 -6.79 -11.21 -9.60
C VAL A 90 -6.39 -12.37 -8.71
N ALA A 91 -5.09 -12.53 -8.41
CA ALA A 91 -4.61 -13.63 -7.57
C ALA A 91 -5.25 -13.63 -6.17
N LYS A 92 -5.53 -12.45 -5.60
CA LYS A 92 -6.13 -12.32 -4.27
C LYS A 92 -7.66 -12.38 -4.26
N ASN A 93 -8.30 -12.19 -5.41
CA ASN A 93 -9.76 -12.12 -5.51
C ASN A 93 -10.33 -13.08 -6.58
N ILE A 94 -9.58 -14.11 -6.92
CA ILE A 94 -9.95 -15.02 -8.03
C ILE A 94 -11.28 -15.72 -7.81
N GLU A 95 -11.66 -15.96 -6.54
CA GLU A 95 -12.96 -16.52 -6.18
C GLU A 95 -14.13 -15.59 -6.53
N LYS A 96 -13.92 -14.28 -6.61
CA LYS A 96 -14.93 -13.31 -7.05
C LYS A 96 -15.10 -13.25 -8.56
N LEU A 97 -14.15 -13.82 -9.30
CA LEU A 97 -14.16 -13.89 -10.76
C LEU A 97 -14.58 -15.26 -11.27
N ASN A 98 -14.66 -16.28 -10.41
CA ASN A 98 -15.11 -17.58 -10.85
C ASN A 98 -16.64 -17.62 -10.96
N ASN A 99 -17.14 -18.39 -11.96
CA ASN A 99 -18.55 -18.58 -12.18
C ASN A 99 -19.08 -19.80 -11.43
N TYR A 100 -18.59 -20.02 -10.22
CA TYR A 100 -19.01 -21.12 -9.36
C TYR A 100 -20.02 -20.67 -8.32
N SER A 101 -21.15 -21.40 -8.25
CA SER A 101 -22.10 -21.33 -7.16
C SER A 101 -22.11 -22.66 -6.42
N PHE A 102 -22.05 -22.63 -5.08
CA PHE A 102 -22.12 -23.85 -4.27
C PHE A 102 -23.40 -24.66 -4.51
N SER A 103 -24.50 -23.97 -4.83
CA SER A 103 -25.82 -24.60 -5.08
C SER A 103 -26.01 -25.10 -6.51
N MET A 104 -25.34 -24.49 -7.50
CA MET A 104 -25.56 -24.75 -8.93
C MET A 104 -24.30 -25.30 -9.63
N GLY A 105 -23.16 -25.33 -8.97
CA GLY A 105 -21.90 -25.74 -9.58
C GLY A 105 -21.30 -24.67 -10.48
N LEU A 106 -20.60 -25.08 -11.55
CA LEU A 106 -20.11 -24.16 -12.59
C LEU A 106 -21.28 -23.66 -13.43
N VAL A 107 -21.52 -22.36 -13.37
CA VAL A 107 -22.65 -21.72 -14.07
C VAL A 107 -22.14 -21.13 -15.38
N SER A 108 -22.36 -21.83 -16.45
CA SER A 108 -22.23 -21.44 -17.86
C SER A 108 -20.96 -20.72 -18.35
N LYS A 109 -20.67 -20.98 -19.61
CA LYS A 109 -19.63 -20.31 -20.41
C LYS A 109 -19.92 -18.83 -20.58
N GLY A 110 -18.89 -17.99 -20.39
CA GLY A 110 -18.99 -16.56 -20.56
C GLY A 110 -19.61 -15.86 -19.34
N GLY A 111 -19.11 -16.18 -18.14
CA GLY A 111 -19.67 -15.73 -16.89
C GLY A 111 -19.84 -14.25 -16.73
N LYS A 112 -20.84 -13.90 -15.93
CA LYS A 112 -21.23 -12.52 -15.62
C LYS A 112 -20.53 -11.97 -14.37
N SER A 113 -19.70 -12.79 -13.69
CA SER A 113 -18.92 -12.32 -12.55
C SER A 113 -17.92 -11.27 -13.00
N SER A 114 -17.80 -10.19 -12.26
CA SER A 114 -16.82 -9.16 -12.57
C SER A 114 -16.36 -8.41 -11.32
N ILE A 115 -15.19 -7.81 -11.42
CA ILE A 115 -14.68 -6.83 -10.47
C ILE A 115 -14.63 -5.48 -11.18
N HIS A 116 -15.25 -4.46 -10.58
CA HIS A 116 -15.17 -3.08 -11.04
C HIS A 116 -14.25 -2.29 -10.13
N THR A 117 -13.17 -1.78 -10.71
CA THR A 117 -12.15 -1.05 -9.95
C THR A 117 -12.38 0.46 -9.97
N SER A 118 -11.66 1.16 -9.11
CA SER A 118 -11.59 2.63 -9.09
C SER A 118 -10.55 3.19 -10.07
N LEU A 119 -9.69 2.34 -10.65
CA LEU A 119 -8.67 2.76 -11.62
C LEU A 119 -9.29 3.46 -12.83
N ASP A 120 -8.55 4.42 -13.37
CA ASP A 120 -8.80 5.01 -14.68
C ASP A 120 -7.71 4.53 -15.64
N HIS A 121 -8.07 3.64 -16.57
CA HIS A 121 -7.11 3.02 -17.49
C HIS A 121 -6.41 4.05 -18.36
N TYR A 122 -7.15 5.06 -18.84
CA TYR A 122 -6.56 6.10 -19.68
C TYR A 122 -5.53 6.95 -18.91
N ALA A 123 -5.88 7.37 -17.70
CA ALA A 123 -4.97 8.10 -16.82
C ALA A 123 -3.76 7.24 -16.46
N ASN A 124 -3.98 5.97 -16.10
CA ASN A 124 -2.92 5.03 -15.75
C ASN A 124 -1.95 4.83 -16.93
N ARG A 125 -2.47 4.62 -18.14
CA ARG A 125 -1.69 4.49 -19.36
C ARG A 125 -0.91 5.76 -19.70
N THR A 126 -1.51 6.93 -19.57
CA THR A 126 -0.84 8.22 -19.81
C THR A 126 0.35 8.39 -18.87
N VAL A 127 0.19 8.05 -17.60
CA VAL A 127 1.28 8.09 -16.60
C VAL A 127 2.35 7.05 -16.93
N TYR A 128 1.97 5.83 -17.28
CA TYR A 128 2.90 4.77 -17.68
C TYR A 128 3.77 5.23 -18.86
N ASP A 129 3.16 5.73 -19.93
CA ASP A 129 3.86 6.17 -21.13
C ASP A 129 4.79 7.38 -20.86
N SER A 130 4.46 8.22 -19.86
CA SER A 130 5.28 9.37 -19.48
C SER A 130 6.64 9.01 -18.89
N PHE A 131 6.81 7.77 -18.38
CA PHE A 131 8.10 7.28 -17.89
C PHE A 131 9.12 7.09 -19.01
N GLY A 132 8.69 6.87 -20.26
CA GLY A 132 9.57 6.58 -21.38
C GLY A 132 10.50 5.40 -21.09
N SER A 133 11.82 5.65 -21.04
CA SER A 133 12.83 4.65 -20.68
C SER A 133 13.16 4.61 -19.17
N SER A 134 12.57 5.47 -18.38
CA SER A 134 12.80 5.52 -16.93
C SER A 134 12.06 4.38 -16.22
N LYS A 135 12.59 3.97 -15.06
CA LYS A 135 12.00 2.95 -14.19
C LYS A 135 11.48 3.60 -12.92
N GLY A 136 10.42 3.05 -12.39
CA GLY A 136 9.83 3.57 -11.16
C GLY A 136 8.39 3.19 -11.02
N CYS A 137 7.66 3.96 -10.25
CA CYS A 137 6.23 3.77 -10.10
C CYS A 137 5.53 5.11 -9.83
N ALA A 138 4.23 5.13 -10.09
CA ALA A 138 3.37 6.24 -9.75
C ALA A 138 2.07 5.72 -9.16
N VAL A 139 1.56 6.45 -8.17
CA VAL A 139 0.26 6.20 -7.57
C VAL A 139 -0.44 7.53 -7.32
N ALA A 140 -1.73 7.57 -7.63
CA ALA A 140 -2.60 8.70 -7.32
C ALA A 140 -3.97 8.20 -6.87
N TYR A 141 -4.55 8.86 -5.87
CA TYR A 141 -5.89 8.55 -5.41
C TYR A 141 -6.64 9.80 -4.98
N ASP A 142 -7.95 9.68 -4.89
CA ASP A 142 -8.77 10.73 -4.32
C ASP A 142 -8.71 10.66 -2.78
N TYR A 143 -8.04 11.62 -2.17
CA TYR A 143 -7.87 11.68 -0.71
C TYR A 143 -9.18 11.92 0.06
N LYS A 144 -10.28 12.24 -0.62
CA LYS A 144 -11.61 12.41 -0.01
C LYS A 144 -12.38 11.10 0.04
N THR A 145 -12.22 10.26 -0.97
CA THR A 145 -13.00 9.02 -1.13
C THR A 145 -12.19 7.76 -0.85
N GLY A 146 -10.89 7.75 -1.10
CA GLY A 146 -10.02 6.56 -1.05
C GLY A 146 -9.90 5.83 -2.39
N GLU A 147 -10.54 6.30 -3.46
CA GLU A 147 -10.44 5.70 -4.80
C GLU A 147 -9.01 5.80 -5.35
N ILE A 148 -8.35 4.67 -5.61
CA ILE A 148 -7.08 4.65 -6.32
C ILE A 148 -7.37 4.82 -7.82
N LEU A 149 -6.91 5.93 -8.39
CA LEU A 149 -7.16 6.31 -9.78
C LEU A 149 -6.03 5.85 -10.72
N VAL A 150 -4.80 5.93 -10.24
CA VAL A 150 -3.59 5.52 -10.95
C VAL A 150 -2.73 4.66 -10.03
N CYS A 151 -2.26 3.53 -10.51
CA CYS A 151 -1.28 2.70 -9.82
C CYS A 151 -0.50 1.90 -10.87
N THR A 152 0.64 2.41 -11.27
CA THR A 152 1.48 1.81 -12.31
C THR A 152 2.93 1.74 -11.89
N SER A 153 3.67 0.77 -12.42
CA SER A 153 5.11 0.65 -12.17
C SER A 153 5.85 0.01 -13.35
N LEU A 154 7.09 0.46 -13.56
CA LEU A 154 7.97 0.03 -14.64
C LEU A 154 9.27 -0.59 -14.05
N PRO A 155 9.80 -1.66 -14.65
CA PRO A 155 9.24 -2.39 -15.79
C PRO A 155 7.96 -3.12 -15.44
N SER A 156 7.16 -3.47 -16.44
CA SER A 156 5.91 -4.22 -16.31
C SER A 156 5.81 -5.29 -17.40
N LEU A 157 4.78 -6.10 -17.35
CA LEU A 157 4.53 -7.19 -18.28
C LEU A 157 3.14 -7.05 -18.90
N ASP A 158 3.07 -7.13 -20.22
CA ASP A 158 1.80 -7.46 -20.87
C ASP A 158 1.51 -8.95 -20.66
N VAL A 159 0.54 -9.22 -19.80
CA VAL A 159 0.16 -10.58 -19.39
C VAL A 159 -0.29 -11.46 -20.56
N THR A 160 -0.75 -10.85 -21.68
CA THR A 160 -1.18 -11.58 -22.89
C THR A 160 -0.01 -12.24 -23.63
N LYS A 161 1.20 -11.73 -23.46
CA LYS A 161 2.44 -12.28 -24.04
C LYS A 161 2.98 -13.46 -23.23
N GLY A 162 2.42 -13.74 -22.06
CA GLY A 162 2.82 -14.82 -21.16
C GLY A 162 4.20 -14.63 -20.54
N TYR A 163 4.77 -15.72 -20.03
CA TYR A 163 6.00 -15.72 -19.22
C TYR A 163 7.19 -16.38 -19.92
N SER A 164 7.15 -16.46 -21.24
CA SER A 164 8.31 -17.00 -21.99
C SER A 164 9.52 -16.09 -21.77
N GLY A 165 10.66 -16.69 -21.36
CA GLY A 165 11.86 -15.92 -21.05
C GLY A 165 11.85 -15.22 -19.68
N ILE A 166 11.03 -15.68 -18.73
CA ILE A 166 10.92 -15.10 -17.38
C ILE A 166 12.26 -14.91 -16.67
N ALA A 167 13.25 -15.78 -16.95
CA ALA A 167 14.59 -15.68 -16.38
C ALA A 167 15.36 -14.43 -16.87
N ASP A 168 14.96 -13.87 -18.01
CA ASP A 168 15.56 -12.69 -18.61
C ASP A 168 14.76 -11.41 -18.28
N PHE A 169 13.64 -11.54 -17.56
CA PHE A 169 12.86 -10.38 -17.15
C PHE A 169 13.66 -9.49 -16.21
N GLU A 170 13.55 -8.22 -16.42
CA GLU A 170 14.20 -7.25 -15.57
C GLU A 170 13.63 -7.30 -14.14
N THR A 171 14.50 -7.08 -13.15
CA THR A 171 14.09 -7.05 -11.74
C THR A 171 12.97 -6.05 -11.50
N GLY A 172 11.91 -6.52 -10.87
CA GLY A 172 10.72 -5.73 -10.54
C GLY A 172 9.60 -5.74 -11.59
N THR A 173 9.76 -6.49 -12.72
CA THR A 173 8.72 -6.60 -13.76
C THR A 173 7.42 -7.23 -13.24
N LEU A 174 7.51 -8.20 -12.33
CA LEU A 174 6.39 -8.98 -11.85
C LEU A 174 5.76 -8.45 -10.54
N ILE A 175 6.19 -7.29 -10.08
CA ILE A 175 5.68 -6.69 -8.85
C ILE A 175 5.21 -5.25 -9.08
N SER A 176 4.13 -4.85 -8.41
CA SER A 176 3.77 -3.43 -8.32
C SER A 176 4.67 -2.75 -7.29
N LYS A 177 5.66 -1.99 -7.75
CA LYS A 177 6.62 -1.29 -6.88
C LYS A 177 5.97 -0.32 -5.91
N VAL A 178 4.74 0.11 -6.18
CA VAL A 178 3.94 0.97 -5.29
C VAL A 178 3.70 0.31 -3.94
N MET A 179 3.64 -1.03 -3.91
CA MET A 179 3.33 -1.83 -2.72
C MET A 179 4.56 -2.20 -1.88
N TYR A 180 5.77 -1.90 -2.34
CA TYR A 180 7.00 -2.35 -1.69
C TYR A 180 7.84 -1.18 -1.18
N GLY A 181 8.50 -1.40 -0.04
CA GLY A 181 9.36 -0.41 0.60
C GLY A 181 10.57 -0.03 -0.24
N THR A 182 10.82 1.25 -0.35
CA THR A 182 11.99 1.84 -1.00
C THR A 182 12.55 2.96 -0.14
N VAL A 183 13.77 3.38 -0.42
CA VAL A 183 14.37 4.52 0.27
C VAL A 183 13.60 5.80 -0.08
N PRO A 184 12.94 6.46 0.90
CA PRO A 184 12.05 7.57 0.62
C PRO A 184 12.79 8.87 0.24
N GLY A 185 14.05 8.99 0.59
CA GLY A 185 14.78 10.25 0.43
C GLY A 185 14.14 11.38 1.23
N SER A 186 14.27 12.60 0.76
CA SER A 186 13.79 13.81 1.48
C SER A 186 12.27 13.86 1.69
N THR A 187 11.47 13.00 1.06
CA THR A 187 10.04 12.90 1.37
C THR A 187 9.80 12.43 2.81
N GLN A 188 10.76 11.73 3.41
CA GLN A 188 10.77 11.34 4.83
C GLN A 188 10.71 12.54 5.79
N LYS A 189 11.27 13.66 5.40
CA LYS A 189 11.29 14.88 6.23
C LYS A 189 9.89 15.35 6.62
N VAL A 190 8.87 14.97 5.85
CA VAL A 190 7.47 15.23 6.20
C VAL A 190 7.10 14.51 7.50
N SER A 191 7.46 13.23 7.65
CA SER A 191 7.19 12.46 8.88
C SER A 191 7.96 13.03 10.08
N THR A 192 9.21 13.45 9.87
CA THR A 192 10.00 14.09 10.92
C THR A 192 9.43 15.45 11.31
N LEU A 193 8.94 16.22 10.35
CA LEU A 193 8.29 17.52 10.57
C LEU A 193 6.97 17.36 11.35
N LEU A 194 6.12 16.38 10.97
CA LEU A 194 4.91 16.03 11.72
C LEU A 194 5.24 15.67 13.17
N SER A 195 6.29 14.86 13.37
CA SER A 195 6.73 14.50 14.72
C SER A 195 7.21 15.72 15.51
N ALA A 196 7.97 16.62 14.89
CA ALA A 196 8.46 17.84 15.53
C ALA A 196 7.32 18.75 15.99
N PHE A 197 6.28 18.94 15.16
CA PHE A 197 5.09 19.70 15.56
C PHE A 197 4.35 19.05 16.73
N GLN A 198 4.23 17.73 16.75
CA GLN A 198 3.55 17.01 17.83
C GLN A 198 4.33 17.06 19.14
N ILE A 199 5.66 17.05 19.08
CA ILE A 199 6.55 16.98 20.26
C ILE A 199 6.76 18.37 20.83
N MET A 200 7.15 19.35 20.01
CA MET A 200 7.51 20.69 20.44
C MET A 200 6.35 21.67 20.47
N GLY A 201 5.33 21.45 19.64
CA GLY A 201 4.31 22.44 19.33
C GLY A 201 4.80 23.54 18.38
N LYS A 202 3.84 24.30 17.83
CA LYS A 202 4.09 25.34 16.81
C LYS A 202 5.10 26.38 17.25
N ASP A 203 4.79 27.10 18.35
CA ASP A 203 5.58 28.29 18.75
C ASP A 203 7.05 27.95 19.02
N LYS A 204 7.28 26.80 19.68
CA LYS A 204 8.62 26.35 20.00
C LYS A 204 9.38 25.93 18.75
N LEU A 205 8.76 25.15 17.86
CA LEU A 205 9.41 24.70 16.63
C LEU A 205 9.78 25.88 15.72
N PHE A 206 8.87 26.86 15.56
CA PHE A 206 9.17 28.08 14.78
C PHE A 206 10.25 28.98 15.40
N SER A 207 10.48 28.89 16.71
CA SER A 207 11.57 29.63 17.38
C SER A 207 12.93 28.99 17.18
N LYS A 208 13.00 27.72 16.73
CA LYS A 208 14.27 27.02 16.48
C LYS A 208 14.92 27.52 15.20
N SER A 209 16.23 27.66 15.27
CA SER A 209 17.07 27.94 14.11
C SER A 209 18.39 27.19 14.22
N TYR A 210 18.85 26.62 13.11
CA TYR A 210 20.12 25.90 13.04
C TYR A 210 20.89 26.34 11.79
N THR A 211 22.22 26.20 11.87
CA THR A 211 23.14 26.64 10.81
C THR A 211 23.57 25.42 9.96
N CYS A 212 23.52 25.59 8.66
CA CYS A 212 24.04 24.65 7.67
C CYS A 212 25.23 25.29 6.93
N GLU A 213 26.40 24.73 7.10
CA GLU A 213 27.65 25.12 6.43
C GLU A 213 27.99 24.20 5.24
N GLY A 214 27.03 23.45 4.71
CA GLY A 214 27.22 22.43 3.68
C GLY A 214 27.35 21.02 4.24
N GLU A 215 27.74 20.94 5.51
CA GLU A 215 27.81 19.71 6.29
C GLU A 215 27.49 20.02 7.77
N TYR A 216 27.28 18.98 8.54
CA TYR A 216 27.11 19.06 10.01
C TYR A 216 27.82 17.88 10.66
N MET A 217 28.69 18.17 11.62
CA MET A 217 29.32 17.17 12.47
C MET A 217 28.43 16.99 13.72
N ASN A 218 27.78 15.85 13.84
CA ASN A 218 26.88 15.58 14.95
C ASN A 218 27.65 15.34 16.26
N LYS A 219 26.96 15.37 17.42
CA LYS A 219 27.55 15.14 18.72
C LYS A 219 28.20 13.75 18.88
N GLY A 220 27.78 12.76 18.04
CA GLY A 220 28.39 11.44 17.96
C GLY A 220 29.63 11.36 17.06
N GLY A 221 30.07 12.48 16.47
CA GLY A 221 31.23 12.54 15.58
C GLY A 221 30.98 12.07 14.17
N ASN A 222 29.72 11.96 13.77
CA ASN A 222 29.32 11.57 12.41
C ASN A 222 29.02 12.79 11.56
N LYS A 223 29.44 12.75 10.29
CA LYS A 223 29.18 13.82 9.33
C LYS A 223 27.87 13.61 8.58
N ILE A 224 27.03 14.64 8.54
CA ILE A 224 25.80 14.71 7.73
C ILE A 224 25.98 15.75 6.64
N ASP A 225 26.09 15.29 5.40
CA ASP A 225 26.30 16.15 4.24
C ASP A 225 24.97 16.77 3.76
N CYS A 226 25.05 18.04 3.33
CA CYS A 226 23.99 18.69 2.60
C CYS A 226 24.18 18.53 1.09
N HIS A 227 23.08 18.54 0.32
CA HIS A 227 23.15 18.59 -1.14
C HIS A 227 23.75 19.92 -1.66
N ASN A 228 23.62 21.00 -0.88
CA ASN A 228 24.30 22.27 -1.11
C ASN A 228 25.61 22.32 -0.31
N SER A 229 26.73 22.10 -0.97
CA SER A 229 28.06 22.09 -0.35
C SER A 229 28.52 23.46 0.18
N TYR A 230 27.90 24.56 -0.25
CA TYR A 230 28.16 25.91 0.25
C TYR A 230 27.38 26.22 1.55
N GLY A 231 26.45 25.31 1.92
CA GLY A 231 25.54 25.52 3.02
C GLY A 231 24.37 26.45 2.70
N HIS A 232 23.41 26.47 3.60
CA HIS A 232 22.23 27.33 3.53
C HIS A 232 22.26 28.47 4.57
N GLY A 233 23.29 28.54 5.37
CA GLY A 233 23.38 29.48 6.49
C GLY A 233 22.40 29.10 7.63
N THR A 234 22.07 30.10 8.45
CA THR A 234 21.10 29.91 9.55
C THR A 234 19.68 29.98 9.03
N GLN A 235 18.86 28.95 9.31
CA GLN A 235 17.51 28.76 8.82
C GLN A 235 16.55 28.45 9.97
N ASN A 236 15.29 28.81 9.80
CA ASN A 236 14.16 28.27 10.57
C ASN A 236 13.62 26.99 9.91
N ILE A 237 12.58 26.38 10.50
CA ILE A 237 12.02 25.12 10.01
C ILE A 237 11.39 25.24 8.60
N GLU A 238 10.74 26.35 8.27
CA GLU A 238 10.15 26.61 6.96
C GLU A 238 11.22 26.66 5.88
N GLN A 239 12.24 27.49 6.07
CA GLN A 239 13.36 27.62 5.15
C GLN A 239 14.11 26.28 4.98
N ALA A 240 14.31 25.56 6.09
CA ALA A 240 15.01 24.29 6.04
C ALA A 240 14.22 23.21 5.32
N PHE A 241 12.89 23.19 5.44
CA PHE A 241 12.02 22.28 4.68
C PHE A 241 12.03 22.63 3.18
N GLN A 242 11.86 23.91 2.82
CA GLN A 242 11.94 24.41 1.46
C GLN A 242 13.29 24.08 0.80
N ASN A 243 14.37 24.27 1.52
CA ASN A 243 15.72 23.97 1.06
C ASN A 243 16.08 22.48 1.17
N SER A 244 15.19 21.64 1.68
CA SER A 244 15.46 20.22 1.94
C SER A 244 16.78 19.97 2.69
N CYS A 245 17.09 20.78 3.68
CA CYS A 245 18.39 20.87 4.33
C CYS A 245 18.67 19.70 5.29
N ASN A 246 19.55 18.76 4.93
CA ASN A 246 19.90 17.61 5.77
C ASN A 246 20.51 18.00 7.13
N PRO A 247 21.53 18.92 7.21
CA PRO A 247 22.09 19.39 8.47
C PRO A 247 21.08 19.99 9.43
N PHE A 248 20.06 20.69 8.95
CA PHE A 248 19.01 21.21 9.81
C PHE A 248 18.22 20.08 10.48
N PHE A 249 17.76 19.10 9.69
CA PHE A 249 16.99 17.97 10.23
C PHE A 249 17.83 17.08 11.15
N ALA A 250 19.13 16.93 10.90
CA ALA A 250 20.03 16.23 11.82
C ALA A 250 20.12 16.96 13.18
N GLN A 251 20.31 18.29 13.17
CA GLN A 251 20.35 19.11 14.39
C GLN A 251 19.01 19.11 15.12
N LEU A 252 17.89 19.09 14.39
CA LEU A 252 16.55 18.97 14.97
C LEU A 252 16.36 17.64 15.72
N VAL A 253 16.85 16.53 15.17
CA VAL A 253 16.79 15.20 15.82
C VAL A 253 17.65 15.12 17.07
N GLU A 254 18.72 15.93 17.15
CA GLU A 254 19.60 16.03 18.33
C GLU A 254 19.14 17.05 19.38
N ASP A 255 18.11 17.83 19.10
CA ASP A 255 17.64 18.86 20.01
C ASP A 255 17.06 18.23 21.28
N ASP A 256 17.39 18.78 22.44
CA ASP A 256 16.91 18.29 23.74
C ASP A 256 15.36 18.35 23.86
N ASP A 257 14.72 19.22 23.08
CA ASP A 257 13.27 19.34 22.98
C ASP A 257 12.64 18.31 22.04
N MET A 258 13.46 17.44 21.43
CA MET A 258 13.05 16.39 20.48
C MET A 258 13.52 15.00 20.95
N PRO A 259 13.10 14.53 22.13
CA PRO A 259 13.55 13.25 22.67
C PRO A 259 13.30 12.10 21.71
N LEU A 260 14.30 11.26 21.49
CA LEU A 260 14.24 10.14 20.55
C LEU A 260 13.05 9.22 20.81
N GLU A 261 12.75 8.92 22.09
CA GLU A 261 11.59 8.11 22.47
C GLU A 261 10.26 8.71 21.96
N SER A 262 10.16 10.05 21.94
CA SER A 262 8.98 10.74 21.41
C SER A 262 8.92 10.66 19.90
N ILE A 263 10.04 10.74 19.20
CA ILE A 263 10.13 10.52 17.73
C ILE A 263 9.68 9.11 17.41
N ILE A 264 10.20 8.10 18.13
CA ILE A 264 9.82 6.70 17.96
C ILE A 264 8.30 6.52 18.10
N LYS A 265 7.71 7.03 19.17
CA LYS A 265 6.25 6.96 19.40
C LYS A 265 5.43 7.62 18.27
N CYS A 266 5.88 8.76 17.75
CA CYS A 266 5.23 9.41 16.61
C CYS A 266 5.32 8.54 15.34
N TYR A 267 6.48 7.94 15.09
CA TYR A 267 6.67 7.07 13.93
C TYR A 267 5.83 5.78 14.04
N GLU A 268 5.84 5.13 15.22
CA GLU A 268 4.99 3.95 15.47
C GLU A 268 3.49 4.29 15.27
N LYS A 269 3.05 5.45 15.73
CA LYS A 269 1.67 5.93 15.52
C LYS A 269 1.35 6.16 14.04
N MET A 270 2.32 6.61 13.25
CA MET A 270 2.21 6.72 11.79
C MET A 270 2.30 5.35 11.07
N GLY A 271 2.55 4.27 11.78
CA GLY A 271 2.57 2.90 11.26
C GLY A 271 3.95 2.38 10.86
N TYR A 272 5.03 3.04 11.26
CA TYR A 272 6.38 2.49 11.10
C TYR A 272 6.61 1.27 12.00
N ALA A 273 7.26 0.25 11.49
CA ALA A 273 7.99 -0.73 12.28
C ALA A 273 9.33 -0.09 12.68
N VAL A 274 9.46 0.33 13.96
CA VAL A 274 10.69 0.96 14.46
C VAL A 274 11.48 -0.05 15.25
N ASN A 275 12.76 -0.25 14.90
CA ASN A 275 13.66 -1.21 15.56
C ASN A 275 13.13 -2.66 15.57
N ASP A 276 12.32 -3.00 14.58
CA ASP A 276 11.67 -4.29 14.44
C ASP A 276 11.95 -4.81 13.04
N ASP A 277 12.49 -6.03 12.96
CA ASP A 277 12.82 -6.69 11.69
C ASP A 277 11.63 -7.49 11.13
N GLU A 278 10.47 -7.50 11.81
CA GLU A 278 9.28 -8.18 11.31
C GLU A 278 8.66 -7.40 10.16
N GLU A 279 8.51 -8.06 9.03
CA GLU A 279 7.77 -7.50 7.90
C GLU A 279 6.31 -7.27 8.28
N ARG A 280 5.85 -6.05 8.12
CA ARG A 280 4.47 -5.66 8.40
C ARG A 280 3.80 -5.19 7.13
N TYR A 281 2.57 -5.64 6.95
CA TYR A 281 1.76 -5.31 5.79
C TYR A 281 0.43 -4.69 6.20
N PHE A 282 -0.14 -3.91 5.32
CA PHE A 282 -1.56 -3.57 5.34
C PHE A 282 -2.21 -4.02 4.03
N ASP A 283 -3.51 -4.24 4.08
CA ASP A 283 -4.25 -4.85 2.97
C ASP A 283 -4.98 -3.78 2.15
N ILE A 284 -4.95 -3.95 0.82
CA ILE A 284 -5.76 -3.19 -0.12
C ILE A 284 -6.49 -4.18 -1.02
N ASN A 285 -7.72 -4.53 -0.67
CA ASN A 285 -8.52 -5.52 -1.39
C ASN A 285 -7.80 -6.86 -1.64
N GLY A 286 -7.08 -7.36 -0.63
CA GLY A 286 -6.29 -8.58 -0.66
C GLY A 286 -4.83 -8.40 -1.07
N ILE A 287 -4.47 -7.31 -1.74
CA ILE A 287 -3.10 -7.00 -2.09
C ILE A 287 -2.37 -6.53 -0.83
N GLN A 288 -1.25 -7.16 -0.52
CA GLN A 288 -0.41 -6.77 0.61
C GLN A 288 0.51 -5.61 0.23
N CYS A 289 0.50 -4.57 1.04
CA CYS A 289 1.38 -3.42 0.92
C CYS A 289 2.31 -3.33 2.13
N GLU A 290 3.60 -3.21 1.91
CA GLU A 290 4.59 -3.09 2.98
C GLU A 290 4.39 -1.79 3.75
N ARG A 291 4.45 -1.89 5.08
CA ARG A 291 4.49 -0.75 5.98
C ARG A 291 5.90 -0.15 6.01
N ALA A 292 5.95 1.11 6.36
CA ALA A 292 7.22 1.79 6.61
C ALA A 292 8.02 1.12 7.73
N SER A 293 9.34 1.09 7.59
CA SER A 293 10.26 0.58 8.59
C SER A 293 11.46 1.51 8.76
N THR A 294 12.04 1.54 9.96
CA THR A 294 13.24 2.32 10.25
C THR A 294 13.96 1.80 11.50
N THR A 295 15.23 2.18 11.65
CA THR A 295 16.02 1.88 12.85
C THR A 295 16.46 3.19 13.49
N LEU A 296 16.01 3.45 14.71
CA LEU A 296 16.27 4.64 15.50
C LEU A 296 16.78 4.22 16.88
N THR A 297 18.08 4.30 17.12
CA THR A 297 18.73 3.76 18.33
C THR A 297 19.29 4.82 19.26
N ASP A 298 19.82 5.91 18.72
CA ASP A 298 20.41 7.02 19.46
C ASP A 298 20.32 8.29 18.59
N SER A 299 19.94 9.44 19.15
CA SER A 299 19.84 10.72 18.43
C SER A 299 21.15 11.16 17.76
N TYR A 300 22.30 10.69 18.27
CA TYR A 300 23.62 10.98 17.73
C TYR A 300 24.13 9.91 16.75
N ASP A 301 23.37 8.81 16.58
CA ASP A 301 23.75 7.77 15.63
C ASP A 301 23.53 8.23 14.19
N PHE A 302 24.48 7.88 13.33
CA PHE A 302 24.44 8.20 11.90
C PHE A 302 23.16 7.66 11.21
N ASN A 303 22.80 6.38 11.49
CA ASN A 303 21.65 5.77 10.86
C ASN A 303 20.33 6.38 11.34
N THR A 304 20.23 6.75 12.62
CA THR A 304 19.06 7.44 13.19
C THR A 304 18.81 8.77 12.50
N GLN A 305 19.84 9.60 12.36
CA GLN A 305 19.70 10.91 11.70
C GLN A 305 19.37 10.75 10.22
N TRP A 306 20.10 9.89 9.51
CA TRP A 306 19.79 9.60 8.12
C TRP A 306 18.43 8.93 7.96
N GLY A 307 18.00 8.12 8.91
CA GLY A 307 16.66 7.52 8.95
C GLY A 307 15.55 8.58 9.00
N CYS A 308 15.72 9.59 9.85
CA CYS A 308 14.79 10.72 9.94
C CYS A 308 14.85 11.68 8.72
N ILE A 309 15.94 11.65 7.95
CA ILE A 309 16.11 12.42 6.71
C ILE A 309 15.59 11.65 5.49
N GLY A 310 15.51 10.31 5.58
CA GLY A 310 14.95 9.43 4.55
C GLY A 310 15.97 8.56 3.83
N GLN A 311 17.05 8.23 4.50
CA GLN A 311 18.09 7.32 4.04
C GLN A 311 18.44 6.31 5.13
N GLY A 312 19.63 5.73 5.09
CA GLY A 312 20.03 4.72 6.06
C GLY A 312 19.18 3.46 5.93
N LYS A 313 18.54 3.07 7.03
CA LYS A 313 17.70 1.87 7.09
C LYS A 313 16.19 2.15 6.94
N THR A 314 15.82 3.37 6.57
CA THR A 314 14.41 3.73 6.40
C THR A 314 13.91 3.30 5.03
N LEU A 315 12.84 2.51 5.04
CA LEU A 315 12.10 2.08 3.86
C LEU A 315 10.64 2.47 4.02
N VAL A 316 10.05 2.97 2.95
CA VAL A 316 8.62 3.36 2.90
C VAL A 316 8.06 2.95 1.55
N SER A 317 6.90 2.28 1.53
CA SER A 317 6.21 2.05 0.26
C SER A 317 5.62 3.36 -0.27
N PRO A 318 5.66 3.61 -1.58
CA PRO A 318 5.01 4.79 -2.17
C PRO A 318 3.53 4.92 -1.79
N MET A 319 2.83 3.80 -1.63
CA MET A 319 1.46 3.76 -1.13
C MET A 319 1.35 4.34 0.28
N GLN A 320 2.19 3.91 1.22
CA GLN A 320 2.16 4.42 2.60
C GLN A 320 2.45 5.92 2.63
N LEU A 321 3.42 6.37 1.81
CA LEU A 321 3.74 7.79 1.69
C LEU A 321 2.53 8.62 1.23
N MET A 322 1.82 8.13 0.22
CA MET A 322 0.60 8.75 -0.29
C MET A 322 -0.50 8.80 0.79
N LEU A 323 -0.65 7.76 1.60
CA LEU A 323 -1.65 7.72 2.67
C LEU A 323 -1.40 8.79 3.73
N TRP A 324 -0.18 9.03 4.15
CA TRP A 324 0.13 10.13 5.08
C TRP A 324 -0.22 11.49 4.49
N GLN A 325 0.03 11.70 3.19
CA GLN A 325 -0.36 12.93 2.51
C GLN A 325 -1.88 13.18 2.56
N SER A 326 -2.70 12.14 2.58
CA SER A 326 -4.14 12.31 2.71
C SER A 326 -4.56 12.87 4.07
N GLY A 327 -3.92 12.39 5.16
CA GLY A 327 -4.16 12.90 6.50
C GLY A 327 -3.73 14.36 6.68
N ILE A 328 -2.71 14.78 5.91
CA ILE A 328 -2.27 16.19 5.82
C ILE A 328 -3.28 16.99 4.99
N ALA A 329 -3.65 16.50 3.81
CA ALA A 329 -4.54 17.20 2.87
C ALA A 329 -5.94 17.41 3.42
N ASN A 330 -6.50 16.41 4.13
CA ASN A 330 -7.81 16.50 4.78
C ASN A 330 -7.76 17.21 6.13
N GLN A 331 -6.57 17.53 6.65
CA GLN A 331 -6.32 18.27 7.89
C GLN A 331 -6.87 17.61 9.16
N THR A 332 -7.10 16.30 9.11
CA THR A 332 -7.66 15.55 10.26
C THR A 332 -6.64 14.69 10.98
N GLY A 333 -5.45 14.50 10.39
CA GLY A 333 -4.46 13.56 10.90
C GLY A 333 -4.86 12.09 10.73
N LYS A 334 -5.97 11.82 10.08
CA LYS A 334 -6.46 10.48 9.73
C LYS A 334 -6.21 10.21 8.25
N MET A 335 -5.61 9.07 7.94
CA MET A 335 -5.45 8.64 6.55
C MET A 335 -6.81 8.24 5.99
N THR A 336 -7.11 8.66 4.76
CA THR A 336 -8.23 8.10 4.00
C THR A 336 -7.79 6.74 3.48
N MET A 337 -8.51 5.67 3.85
CA MET A 337 -8.12 4.31 3.51
C MET A 337 -8.36 4.03 2.02
N PRO A 338 -7.36 3.48 1.32
CA PRO A 338 -7.43 3.29 -0.12
C PRO A 338 -8.22 2.04 -0.48
N TYR A 339 -8.86 2.05 -1.63
CA TYR A 339 -9.44 0.87 -2.23
C TYR A 339 -9.29 0.86 -3.76
N LEU A 340 -9.19 -0.36 -4.30
CA LEU A 340 -9.17 -0.64 -5.73
C LEU A 340 -10.51 -1.16 -6.22
N ILE A 341 -11.19 -2.03 -5.45
CA ILE A 341 -12.48 -2.61 -5.83
C ILE A 341 -13.59 -1.69 -5.39
N LYS A 342 -14.36 -1.17 -6.34
CA LYS A 342 -15.57 -0.38 -6.07
C LYS A 342 -16.76 -1.28 -5.74
N TYR A 343 -16.97 -2.30 -6.57
CA TYR A 343 -17.99 -3.31 -6.37
C TYR A 343 -17.68 -4.56 -7.22
N THR A 344 -18.39 -5.63 -6.95
CA THR A 344 -18.30 -6.85 -7.73
C THR A 344 -19.69 -7.24 -8.25
N THR A 345 -19.76 -8.00 -9.34
CA THR A 345 -21.00 -8.67 -9.76
C THR A 345 -20.82 -10.18 -9.65
N ASN A 346 -21.86 -10.87 -9.26
CA ASN A 346 -21.90 -12.33 -9.27
C ASN A 346 -22.31 -12.88 -10.65
N VAL A 347 -22.38 -14.22 -10.76
CA VAL A 347 -22.78 -14.92 -11.99
C VAL A 347 -24.19 -14.56 -12.49
N ASP A 348 -25.07 -14.11 -11.60
CA ASP A 348 -26.43 -13.67 -11.93
C ASP A 348 -26.47 -12.19 -12.34
N GLY A 349 -25.33 -11.49 -12.25
CA GLY A 349 -25.20 -10.07 -12.54
C GLY A 349 -25.68 -9.17 -11.39
N GLU A 350 -25.90 -9.73 -10.20
CA GLU A 350 -26.23 -8.94 -9.02
C GLU A 350 -24.99 -8.22 -8.51
N ILE A 351 -25.18 -6.95 -8.16
CA ILE A 351 -24.08 -6.11 -7.62
C ILE A 351 -23.93 -6.44 -6.13
N GLY A 352 -22.70 -6.74 -5.74
CA GLY A 352 -22.29 -6.87 -4.33
C GLY A 352 -22.15 -5.53 -3.63
N ASP A 353 -21.60 -5.57 -2.42
CA ASP A 353 -21.38 -4.37 -1.61
C ASP A 353 -20.46 -3.38 -2.33
N TRP A 354 -20.82 -2.12 -2.26
CA TRP A 354 -19.99 -1.02 -2.73
C TRP A 354 -18.92 -0.70 -1.69
N ALA A 355 -17.72 -0.33 -2.17
CA ALA A 355 -16.73 0.23 -1.30
C ALA A 355 -17.22 1.55 -0.68
N GLU A 356 -16.97 1.71 0.60
CA GLU A 356 -17.29 2.92 1.35
C GLU A 356 -16.01 3.65 1.74
N THR A 357 -16.10 4.99 1.77
CA THR A 357 -15.01 5.81 2.29
C THR A 357 -14.79 5.50 3.77
N SER A 358 -13.57 5.17 4.13
CA SER A 358 -13.18 4.90 5.50
C SER A 358 -11.90 5.64 5.87
N PHE A 359 -11.66 5.81 7.16
CA PHE A 359 -10.51 6.53 7.69
C PHE A 359 -9.78 5.67 8.71
N SER A 360 -8.47 5.87 8.79
CA SER A 360 -7.68 5.30 9.89
C SER A 360 -8.05 5.96 11.23
N GLU A 361 -7.52 5.40 12.32
CA GLU A 361 -7.34 6.18 13.54
C GLU A 361 -6.44 7.38 13.25
N GLU A 362 -6.46 8.36 14.16
CA GLU A 362 -5.58 9.52 14.08
C GLU A 362 -4.11 9.10 14.19
N VAL A 363 -3.32 9.29 13.11
CA VAL A 363 -1.91 8.93 13.06
C VAL A 363 -0.98 10.09 13.41
N PHE A 364 -1.47 11.31 13.31
CA PHE A 364 -0.85 12.55 13.82
C PHE A 364 -1.94 13.56 14.14
N THR A 365 -1.62 14.61 14.89
CA THR A 365 -2.67 15.55 15.31
C THR A 365 -3.17 16.42 14.17
N PRO A 366 -4.45 16.86 14.19
CA PRO A 366 -4.99 17.81 13.21
C PRO A 366 -4.18 19.10 13.12
N GLU A 367 -3.70 19.61 14.27
CA GLU A 367 -2.86 20.81 14.34
C GLU A 367 -1.57 20.63 13.56
N SER A 368 -0.87 19.47 13.74
CA SER A 368 0.33 19.14 12.98
C SER A 368 0.06 19.02 11.49
N ALA A 369 -1.08 18.41 11.11
CA ALA A 369 -1.50 18.30 9.72
C ALA A 369 -1.67 19.67 9.05
N VAL A 370 -2.34 20.62 9.73
CA VAL A 370 -2.55 21.98 9.24
C VAL A 370 -1.22 22.71 9.04
N GLU A 371 -0.33 22.67 10.04
CA GLU A 371 0.95 23.38 9.96
C GLU A 371 1.86 22.81 8.88
N VAL A 372 1.97 21.47 8.79
CA VAL A 372 2.77 20.82 7.75
C VAL A 372 2.20 21.11 6.36
N ARG A 373 0.86 21.07 6.20
CA ARG A 373 0.21 21.45 4.94
C ARG A 373 0.57 22.89 4.54
N ASN A 374 0.53 23.83 5.47
CA ASN A 374 0.87 25.22 5.19
C ASN A 374 2.31 25.36 4.70
N ILE A 375 3.27 24.73 5.39
CA ILE A 375 4.69 24.73 4.97
C ILE A 375 4.85 24.09 3.58
N MET A 376 4.15 22.99 3.30
CA MET A 376 4.20 22.32 1.99
C MET A 376 3.62 23.17 0.85
N LEU A 377 2.65 24.04 1.13
CA LEU A 377 2.06 24.93 0.12
C LEU A 377 2.95 26.13 -0.24
N GLU A 378 3.91 26.46 0.63
CA GLU A 378 4.87 27.55 0.43
C GLU A 378 6.17 27.06 -0.23
N ASN A 379 6.31 25.76 -0.48
CA ASN A 379 7.50 25.11 -1.02
C ASN A 379 7.58 25.11 -2.55
#